data_fd97c4adb859dd6ef7d3da6827bb9e1e
#
_entry.id   fd97c4adb859dd6ef7d3da6827bb9e1e
#
_cell.length_a   1.000
_cell.length_b   1.000
_cell.length_c   1.000
_cell.angle_alpha   90.00
_cell.angle_beta   90.00
_cell.angle_gamma   90.00
#
_symmetry.space_group_name_H-M   'P 1'
#
loop_
_entity.id
_entity.type
_entity.pdbx_description
1 polymer ?
#
loop_
_entity_poly.entity_id
_entity_poly.type
_entity_poly.pdbx_seq_one_letter_code
_entity_poly.pdbx_strand_id
1 'polypeptide(L)'
;MGYNDTVGVNSENIYALCDVDDERAAKAYEKFPKAKLYKDFRVLLDQEKEIDAVTVSTPDHTHAVAAMMAMKMGKHAYVQKPLTHTVQEARKLAETARVMKVATQMGNQGHAGEGARLINEWIWSGAIGDVYEAHVWTNRPIWPQGIDRPNEKPAVPSTLDWDLWQ
;
A
#
# COMPACT_ATOMS: atom_id res chain seq x y z
N MET A 1 7.89 1.63 2.72
CA MET A 1 6.66 2.28 2.22
C MET A 1 5.75 2.60 3.40
N GLY A 2 5.31 1.64 4.20
CA GLY A 2 4.32 1.84 5.26
C GLY A 2 4.54 3.04 6.16
N TYR A 3 5.75 3.26 6.66
CA TYR A 3 6.06 4.45 7.45
C TYR A 3 5.74 5.77 6.71
N ASN A 4 6.12 5.86 5.43
CA ASN A 4 5.88 7.09 4.65
C ASN A 4 4.38 7.31 4.39
N ASP A 5 3.64 6.23 4.15
CA ASP A 5 2.20 6.31 3.93
C ASP A 5 1.48 6.74 5.22
N THR A 6 1.89 6.18 6.38
CA THR A 6 1.36 6.59 7.69
C THR A 6 1.69 8.06 7.99
N VAL A 7 2.90 8.52 7.67
CA VAL A 7 3.26 9.94 7.82
C VAL A 7 2.47 10.82 6.84
N GLY A 8 2.17 10.33 5.64
CA GLY A 8 1.36 11.05 4.65
C GLY A 8 -0.07 11.36 5.11
N VAL A 9 -0.59 10.59 6.06
CA VAL A 9 -1.94 10.76 6.64
C VAL A 9 -1.89 11.21 8.11
N ASN A 10 -0.80 11.83 8.54
CA ASN A 10 -0.59 12.24 9.95
C ASN A 10 -1.50 13.39 10.42
N SER A 11 -2.25 14.01 9.53
CA SER A 11 -3.34 14.94 9.88
C SER A 11 -4.54 14.24 10.49
N GLU A 12 -4.66 12.94 10.23
CA GLU A 12 -5.73 12.11 10.74
C GLU A 12 -5.36 11.46 12.09
N ASN A 13 -6.34 10.85 12.75
CA ASN A 13 -6.09 10.08 13.95
C ASN A 13 -5.48 8.71 13.63
N ILE A 14 -4.20 8.55 13.82
CA ILE A 14 -3.53 7.24 13.68
C ILE A 14 -3.90 6.38 14.89
N TYR A 15 -5.00 5.65 14.75
CA TYR A 15 -5.65 4.92 15.82
C TYR A 15 -4.94 3.61 16.17
N ALA A 16 -4.49 2.86 15.15
CA ALA A 16 -3.77 1.60 15.31
C ALA A 16 -2.71 1.40 14.23
N LEU A 17 -1.67 0.66 14.57
CA LEU A 17 -0.59 0.24 13.68
C LEU A 17 -0.47 -1.28 13.74
N CYS A 18 -0.24 -1.90 12.57
CA CYS A 18 -0.06 -3.34 12.45
C CYS A 18 1.16 -3.65 11.59
N ASP A 19 2.09 -4.38 12.13
CA ASP A 19 3.26 -4.88 11.39
C ASP A 19 3.74 -6.20 12.04
N VAL A 20 4.18 -7.12 11.21
CA VAL A 20 4.71 -8.42 11.64
C VAL A 20 6.18 -8.34 12.06
N ASP A 21 6.87 -7.22 11.76
CA ASP A 21 8.28 -7.01 12.07
C ASP A 21 8.47 -5.77 12.95
N ASP A 22 8.84 -5.98 14.21
CA ASP A 22 9.03 -4.90 15.19
C ASP A 22 10.15 -3.94 14.83
N GLU A 23 11.23 -4.42 14.21
CA GLU A 23 12.34 -3.56 13.82
C GLU A 23 11.91 -2.60 12.71
N ARG A 24 11.17 -3.08 11.71
CA ARG A 24 10.66 -2.25 10.63
C ARG A 24 9.59 -1.26 11.08
N ALA A 25 8.77 -1.66 12.03
CA ALA A 25 7.70 -0.84 12.59
C ALA A 25 8.18 0.19 13.62
N ALA A 26 9.36 0.02 14.21
CA ALA A 26 9.85 0.82 15.34
C ALA A 26 9.69 2.33 15.15
N LYS A 27 10.07 2.86 13.97
CA LYS A 27 9.94 4.30 13.67
C LYS A 27 8.48 4.78 13.67
N ALA A 28 7.54 3.94 13.24
CA ALA A 28 6.13 4.29 13.27
C ALA A 28 5.59 4.25 14.70
N TYR A 29 5.99 3.27 15.47
CA TYR A 29 5.61 3.14 16.89
C TYR A 29 6.12 4.33 17.71
N GLU A 30 7.37 4.74 17.50
CA GLU A 30 7.95 5.91 18.17
C GLU A 30 7.21 7.20 17.79
N LYS A 31 6.87 7.36 16.50
CA LYS A 31 6.20 8.58 16.01
C LYS A 31 4.74 8.68 16.47
N PHE A 32 4.07 7.56 16.62
CA PHE A 32 2.64 7.50 17.00
C PHE A 32 2.43 6.69 18.29
N PRO A 33 2.95 7.16 19.42
CA PRO A 33 2.98 6.39 20.67
C PRO A 33 1.59 6.17 21.30
N LYS A 34 0.56 6.83 20.80
CA LYS A 34 -0.82 6.65 21.25
C LYS A 34 -1.56 5.58 20.45
N ALA A 35 -1.02 5.17 19.31
CA ALA A 35 -1.64 4.15 18.47
C ALA A 35 -1.57 2.78 19.16
N LYS A 36 -2.65 2.01 19.01
CA LYS A 36 -2.66 0.60 19.44
C LYS A 36 -1.79 -0.23 18.50
N LEU A 37 -1.06 -1.20 19.03
CA LEU A 37 -0.09 -1.99 18.26
C LEU A 37 -0.58 -3.43 18.09
N TYR A 38 -0.52 -3.91 16.86
CA TYR A 38 -0.96 -5.24 16.46
C TYR A 38 0.09 -5.92 15.57
N LYS A 39 0.16 -7.25 15.64
CA LYS A 39 0.95 -8.10 14.73
C LYS A 39 0.10 -8.65 13.59
N ASP A 40 -1.16 -8.94 13.88
CA ASP A 40 -2.10 -9.55 12.96
C ASP A 40 -3.23 -8.56 12.61
N PHE A 41 -3.35 -8.19 11.34
CA PHE A 41 -4.38 -7.27 10.87
C PHE A 41 -5.80 -7.83 11.05
N ARG A 42 -5.95 -9.15 11.13
CA ARG A 42 -7.24 -9.81 11.37
C ARG A 42 -7.72 -9.53 12.79
N VAL A 43 -6.80 -9.64 13.74
CA VAL A 43 -7.07 -9.32 15.15
C VAL A 43 -7.36 -7.83 15.30
N LEU A 44 -6.56 -6.97 14.66
CA LEU A 44 -6.79 -5.53 14.66
C LEU A 44 -8.19 -5.19 14.17
N LEU A 45 -8.58 -5.67 13.00
CA LEU A 45 -9.88 -5.37 12.42
C LEU A 45 -11.05 -5.96 13.22
N ASP A 46 -10.84 -7.10 13.88
CA ASP A 46 -11.85 -7.71 14.73
C ASP A 46 -12.05 -6.94 16.03
N GLN A 47 -11.01 -6.45 16.64
CA GLN A 47 -11.08 -5.74 17.92
C GLN A 47 -11.42 -4.26 17.76
N GLU A 48 -10.94 -3.59 16.72
CA GLU A 48 -11.03 -2.14 16.55
C GLU A 48 -12.14 -1.75 15.56
N LYS A 49 -13.37 -1.70 16.05
CA LYS A 49 -14.54 -1.38 15.21
C LYS A 49 -14.63 0.09 14.84
N GLU A 50 -13.99 0.98 15.61
CA GLU A 50 -14.02 2.44 15.43
C GLU A 50 -13.12 2.95 14.28
N ILE A 51 -12.36 2.07 13.64
CA ILE A 51 -11.54 2.43 12.48
C ILE A 51 -12.44 2.75 11.29
N ASP A 52 -12.27 3.93 10.68
CA ASP A 52 -13.01 4.35 9.47
C ASP A 52 -12.30 3.92 8.19
N ALA A 53 -10.98 3.98 8.18
CA ALA A 53 -10.15 3.71 7.01
C ALA A 53 -8.86 2.98 7.36
N VAL A 54 -8.31 2.25 6.40
CA VAL A 54 -7.01 1.59 6.52
C VAL A 54 -6.06 1.99 5.39
N THR A 55 -4.78 2.08 5.71
CA THR A 55 -3.71 2.08 4.71
C THR A 55 -3.05 0.71 4.71
N VAL A 56 -3.00 0.05 3.54
CA VAL A 56 -2.39 -1.26 3.37
C VAL A 56 -1.08 -1.09 2.61
N SER A 57 0.04 -1.26 3.30
CA SER A 57 1.41 -1.08 2.77
C SER A 57 2.29 -2.28 3.09
N THR A 58 1.71 -3.43 3.11
CA THR A 58 2.31 -4.75 3.35
C THR A 58 3.10 -5.23 2.13
N PRO A 59 3.71 -6.42 2.13
CA PRO A 59 4.24 -7.03 0.91
C PRO A 59 3.17 -7.22 -0.16
N ASP A 60 3.58 -7.12 -1.43
CA ASP A 60 2.71 -7.05 -2.61
C ASP A 60 1.65 -8.16 -2.66
N HIS A 61 2.00 -9.37 -2.21
CA HIS A 61 1.11 -10.55 -2.26
C HIS A 61 -0.01 -10.54 -1.19
N THR A 62 0.09 -9.70 -0.17
CA THR A 62 -0.91 -9.63 0.92
C THR A 62 -1.86 -8.44 0.82
N HIS A 63 -1.65 -7.53 -0.13
CA HIS A 63 -2.48 -6.33 -0.31
C HIS A 63 -3.97 -6.66 -0.42
N ALA A 64 -4.31 -7.60 -1.30
CA ALA A 64 -5.71 -7.95 -1.56
C ALA A 64 -6.41 -8.53 -0.34
N VAL A 65 -5.72 -9.37 0.44
CA VAL A 65 -6.32 -10.07 1.59
C VAL A 65 -6.68 -9.07 2.69
N ALA A 66 -5.74 -8.20 3.05
CA ALA A 66 -5.96 -7.19 4.08
C ALA A 66 -7.03 -6.17 3.65
N ALA A 67 -6.93 -5.65 2.42
CA ALA A 67 -7.90 -4.70 1.87
C ALA A 67 -9.31 -5.30 1.79
N MET A 68 -9.44 -6.53 1.31
CA MET A 68 -10.71 -7.22 1.19
C MET A 68 -11.41 -7.38 2.54
N MET A 69 -10.66 -7.76 3.57
CA MET A 69 -11.22 -7.90 4.91
C MET A 69 -11.73 -6.57 5.45
N ALA A 70 -10.90 -5.52 5.37
CA ALA A 70 -11.29 -4.18 5.82
C ALA A 70 -12.53 -3.67 5.08
N MET A 71 -12.56 -3.78 3.75
CA MET A 71 -13.66 -3.32 2.91
C MET A 71 -14.96 -4.07 3.21
N LYS A 72 -14.93 -5.39 3.44
CA LYS A 72 -16.10 -6.19 3.85
C LYS A 72 -16.64 -5.78 5.22
N MET A 73 -15.82 -5.18 6.04
CA MET A 73 -16.22 -4.61 7.34
C MET A 73 -16.63 -3.13 7.23
N GLY A 74 -16.80 -2.62 6.01
CA GLY A 74 -17.24 -1.24 5.77
C GLY A 74 -16.17 -0.17 5.92
N LYS A 75 -14.88 -0.56 5.99
CA LYS A 75 -13.77 0.38 6.13
C LYS A 75 -13.32 0.87 4.75
N HIS A 76 -12.97 2.15 4.64
CA HIS A 76 -12.31 2.71 3.46
C HIS A 76 -10.88 2.16 3.35
N ALA A 77 -10.31 2.09 2.12
CA ALA A 77 -9.00 1.49 1.94
C ALA A 77 -8.10 2.27 0.96
N TYR A 78 -6.94 2.66 1.44
CA TYR A 78 -5.81 3.06 0.60
C TYR A 78 -4.83 1.88 0.53
N VAL A 79 -4.54 1.38 -0.67
CA VAL A 79 -3.73 0.19 -0.87
C VAL A 79 -2.51 0.52 -1.72
N GLN A 80 -1.31 0.21 -1.25
CA GLN A 80 -0.10 0.45 -2.02
C GLN A 80 -0.08 -0.29 -3.36
N LYS A 81 0.77 0.19 -4.26
CA LYS A 81 1.04 -0.45 -5.55
C LYS A 81 1.97 -1.67 -5.35
N PRO A 82 1.80 -2.74 -6.11
CA PRO A 82 0.65 -3.04 -6.98
C PRO A 82 -0.62 -3.29 -6.14
N LEU A 83 -1.78 -2.97 -6.67
CA LEU A 83 -3.05 -3.10 -5.93
C LEU A 83 -3.26 -4.52 -5.42
N THR A 84 -2.94 -5.51 -6.24
CA THR A 84 -3.12 -6.93 -5.96
C THR A 84 -2.06 -7.78 -6.66
N HIS A 85 -1.99 -9.04 -6.30
CA HIS A 85 -1.12 -10.02 -6.94
C HIS A 85 -1.72 -10.58 -8.23
N THR A 86 -3.06 -10.68 -8.32
CA THR A 86 -3.75 -11.23 -9.48
C THR A 86 -4.85 -10.29 -10.01
N VAL A 87 -5.20 -10.42 -11.29
CA VAL A 87 -6.32 -9.70 -11.92
C VAL A 87 -7.65 -10.08 -11.26
N GLN A 88 -7.81 -11.33 -10.84
CA GLN A 88 -9.02 -11.78 -10.16
C GLN A 88 -9.24 -11.05 -8.84
N GLU A 89 -8.20 -10.89 -8.04
CA GLU A 89 -8.25 -10.12 -6.80
C GLU A 89 -8.64 -8.67 -7.06
N ALA A 90 -8.05 -8.01 -8.07
CA ALA A 90 -8.38 -6.63 -8.42
C ALA A 90 -9.86 -6.47 -8.78
N ARG A 91 -10.42 -7.40 -9.56
CA ARG A 91 -11.85 -7.40 -9.90
C ARG A 91 -12.73 -7.58 -8.67
N LYS A 92 -12.33 -8.49 -7.75
CA LYS A 92 -13.06 -8.72 -6.50
C LYS A 92 -13.03 -7.52 -5.57
N LEU A 93 -11.89 -6.81 -5.47
CA LEU A 93 -11.82 -5.56 -4.70
C LEU A 93 -12.75 -4.50 -5.30
N ALA A 94 -12.73 -4.31 -6.63
CA ALA A 94 -13.60 -3.34 -7.30
C ALA A 94 -15.10 -3.64 -7.08
N GLU A 95 -15.48 -4.92 -7.18
CA GLU A 95 -16.86 -5.36 -6.89
C GLU A 95 -17.23 -5.09 -5.43
N THR A 96 -16.34 -5.44 -4.49
CA THR A 96 -16.57 -5.25 -3.06
C THR A 96 -16.68 -3.76 -2.71
N ALA A 97 -15.83 -2.90 -3.28
CA ALA A 97 -15.94 -1.45 -3.09
C ALA A 97 -17.31 -0.91 -3.48
N ARG A 98 -17.82 -1.37 -4.64
CA ARG A 98 -19.14 -0.97 -5.13
C ARG A 98 -20.27 -1.46 -4.23
N VAL A 99 -20.22 -2.73 -3.79
CA VAL A 99 -21.26 -3.33 -2.95
C VAL A 99 -21.27 -2.72 -1.55
N MET A 100 -20.11 -2.58 -0.96
CA MET A 100 -19.95 -2.04 0.40
C MET A 100 -19.98 -0.51 0.45
N LYS A 101 -19.99 0.16 -0.72
CA LYS A 101 -20.01 1.63 -0.85
C LYS A 101 -18.84 2.30 -0.10
N VAL A 102 -17.67 1.68 -0.10
CA VAL A 102 -16.46 2.22 0.51
C VAL A 102 -15.60 2.93 -0.53
N ALA A 103 -14.92 3.99 -0.09
CA ALA A 103 -13.92 4.68 -0.90
C ALA A 103 -12.63 3.87 -0.94
N THR A 104 -12.02 3.79 -2.13
CA THR A 104 -10.76 3.06 -2.33
C THR A 104 -9.82 3.86 -3.20
N GLN A 105 -8.51 3.75 -2.93
CA GLN A 105 -7.47 4.38 -3.70
C GLN A 105 -6.23 3.48 -3.75
N MET A 106 -5.65 3.31 -4.94
CA MET A 106 -4.33 2.69 -5.07
C MET A 106 -3.21 3.72 -4.90
N GLY A 107 -2.14 3.31 -4.24
CA GLY A 107 -0.97 4.14 -3.95
C GLY A 107 -0.03 4.27 -5.14
N ASN A 108 -0.37 5.09 -6.12
CA ASN A 108 0.48 5.47 -7.25
C ASN A 108 0.82 6.98 -7.19
N GLN A 109 1.55 7.36 -6.16
CA GLN A 109 1.82 8.74 -5.77
C GLN A 109 2.37 9.62 -6.90
N GLY A 110 3.20 9.07 -7.80
CA GLY A 110 3.71 9.81 -8.97
C GLY A 110 2.63 10.37 -9.88
N HIS A 111 1.49 9.70 -9.97
CA HIS A 111 0.32 10.17 -10.75
C HIS A 111 -0.42 11.34 -10.07
N ALA A 112 -0.29 11.48 -8.76
CA ALA A 112 -0.92 12.55 -8.00
C ALA A 112 -0.04 13.81 -7.89
N GLY A 113 1.19 13.74 -8.37
CA GLY A 113 2.16 14.83 -8.29
C GLY A 113 1.82 16.00 -9.21
N GLU A 114 2.30 17.19 -8.84
CA GLU A 114 2.12 18.41 -9.62
C GLU A 114 2.69 18.27 -11.04
N GLY A 115 3.84 17.61 -11.20
CA GLY A 115 4.46 17.39 -12.51
C GLY A 115 3.55 16.66 -13.51
N ALA A 116 2.79 15.66 -13.05
CA ALA A 116 1.84 14.96 -13.91
C ALA A 116 0.68 15.88 -14.35
N ARG A 117 0.22 16.76 -13.46
CA ARG A 117 -0.82 17.76 -13.79
C ARG A 117 -0.31 18.76 -14.80
N LEU A 118 0.88 19.32 -14.59
CA LEU A 118 1.50 20.28 -15.54
C LEU A 118 1.72 19.68 -16.92
N ILE A 119 2.16 18.42 -17.01
CA ILE A 119 2.31 17.72 -18.30
C ILE A 119 0.97 17.65 -19.02
N ASN A 120 -0.11 17.29 -18.34
CA ASN A 120 -1.44 17.24 -18.93
C ASN A 120 -1.91 18.63 -19.37
N GLU A 121 -1.71 19.66 -18.57
CA GLU A 121 -2.05 21.04 -18.91
C GLU A 121 -1.32 21.52 -20.18
N TRP A 122 -0.02 21.26 -20.30
CA TRP A 122 0.78 21.64 -21.46
C TRP A 122 0.35 20.91 -22.73
N ILE A 123 0.04 19.61 -22.63
CA ILE A 123 -0.45 18.82 -23.76
C ILE A 123 -1.84 19.33 -24.21
N TRP A 124 -2.77 19.47 -23.28
CA TRP A 124 -4.15 19.86 -23.59
C TRP A 124 -4.30 21.31 -24.04
N SER A 125 -3.44 22.20 -23.56
CA SER A 125 -3.41 23.59 -24.02
C SER A 125 -2.72 23.79 -25.37
N GLY A 126 -2.11 22.73 -25.93
CA GLY A 126 -1.33 22.82 -27.16
C GLY A 126 0.03 23.51 -27.00
N ALA A 127 0.50 23.74 -25.78
CA ALA A 127 1.75 24.46 -25.52
C ALA A 127 2.98 23.80 -26.16
N ILE A 128 2.95 22.49 -26.39
CA ILE A 128 4.02 21.73 -27.07
C ILE A 128 3.67 21.34 -28.50
N GLY A 129 2.54 21.84 -29.05
CA GLY A 129 2.01 21.43 -30.34
C GLY A 129 1.38 20.04 -30.31
N ASP A 130 1.14 19.49 -31.52
CA ASP A 130 0.57 18.15 -31.66
C ASP A 130 1.59 17.08 -31.20
N VAL A 131 1.18 16.20 -30.31
CA VAL A 131 2.00 15.06 -29.86
C VAL A 131 1.90 13.96 -30.93
N TYR A 132 2.98 13.69 -31.63
CA TYR A 132 3.07 12.64 -32.65
C TYR A 132 3.96 11.46 -32.24
N GLU A 133 4.75 11.63 -31.20
CA GLU A 133 5.65 10.57 -30.70
C GLU A 133 5.84 10.70 -29.19
N ALA A 134 5.93 9.57 -28.50
CA ALA A 134 6.21 9.52 -27.07
C ALA A 134 7.30 8.47 -26.76
N HIS A 135 8.35 8.88 -26.07
CA HIS A 135 9.40 8.00 -25.58
C HIS A 135 9.25 7.79 -24.10
N VAL A 136 9.16 6.54 -23.67
CA VAL A 136 9.05 6.16 -22.26
C VAL A 136 10.21 5.21 -21.90
N TRP A 137 10.98 5.60 -20.92
CA TRP A 137 12.10 4.78 -20.47
C TRP A 137 12.24 4.82 -18.94
N THR A 138 12.99 3.87 -18.40
CA THR A 138 13.38 3.80 -17.01
C THR A 138 14.82 3.35 -16.86
N ASN A 139 15.50 3.84 -15.83
CA ASN A 139 16.82 3.33 -15.42
C ASN A 139 16.72 2.10 -14.49
N ARG A 140 15.52 1.61 -14.26
CA ARG A 140 15.23 0.41 -13.47
C ARG A 140 15.16 -0.84 -14.37
N PRO A 141 15.38 -2.00 -13.79
CA PRO A 141 15.70 -2.27 -12.38
C PRO A 141 17.16 -1.99 -12.06
N ILE A 142 17.45 -1.51 -10.86
CA ILE A 142 18.81 -1.27 -10.34
C ILE A 142 19.34 -2.44 -9.49
N TRP A 143 18.55 -3.45 -9.31
CA TRP A 143 18.88 -4.72 -8.65
C TRP A 143 19.02 -5.84 -9.68
N PRO A 144 19.75 -6.92 -9.36
CA PRO A 144 19.94 -8.04 -10.27
C PRO A 144 18.61 -8.58 -10.81
N GLN A 145 18.59 -8.87 -12.11
CA GLN A 145 17.45 -9.48 -12.81
C GLN A 145 17.85 -10.81 -13.41
N GLY A 146 16.86 -11.71 -13.59
CA GLY A 146 17.08 -13.01 -14.20
C GLY A 146 18.03 -13.92 -13.41
N ILE A 147 18.13 -13.69 -12.11
CA ILE A 147 18.92 -14.54 -11.19
C ILE A 147 18.13 -15.79 -10.83
N ASP A 148 18.85 -16.88 -10.63
CA ASP A 148 18.30 -18.11 -10.08
C ASP A 148 17.89 -17.91 -8.61
N ARG A 149 17.09 -18.86 -8.12
CA ARG A 149 16.71 -18.87 -6.70
C ARG A 149 17.96 -18.93 -5.83
N PRO A 150 18.13 -18.02 -4.85
CA PRO A 150 19.25 -18.05 -3.92
C PRO A 150 19.35 -19.40 -3.20
N ASN A 151 20.59 -19.90 -3.04
CA ASN A 151 20.86 -21.14 -2.31
C ASN A 151 20.91 -20.93 -0.79
N GLU A 152 21.10 -19.70 -0.36
CA GLU A 152 21.18 -19.31 1.04
C GLU A 152 19.82 -19.53 1.74
N LYS A 153 19.90 -19.99 2.94
CA LYS A 153 18.75 -20.15 3.85
C LYS A 153 19.03 -19.37 5.13
N PRO A 154 18.91 -18.02 5.08
CA PRO A 154 19.16 -17.21 6.26
C PRO A 154 18.16 -17.57 7.37
N ALA A 155 18.60 -17.42 8.61
CA ALA A 155 17.69 -17.55 9.76
C ALA A 155 16.63 -16.44 9.72
N VAL A 156 15.43 -16.77 10.16
CA VAL A 156 14.36 -15.77 10.33
C VAL A 156 14.80 -14.78 11.42
N PRO A 157 14.75 -13.46 11.14
CA PRO A 157 15.03 -12.46 12.17
C PRO A 157 14.13 -12.64 13.40
N SER A 158 14.69 -12.47 14.59
CA SER A 158 13.93 -12.59 15.84
C SER A 158 12.82 -11.53 16.02
N THR A 159 12.88 -10.46 15.24
CA THR A 159 11.91 -9.36 15.23
C THR A 159 10.69 -9.64 14.34
N LEU A 160 10.80 -10.64 13.46
CA LEU A 160 9.79 -10.99 12.45
C LEU A 160 8.95 -12.17 12.90
N ASP A 161 7.63 -11.98 12.94
CA ASP A 161 6.67 -13.08 13.04
C ASP A 161 6.51 -13.74 11.65
N TRP A 162 7.25 -14.83 11.45
CA TRP A 162 7.31 -15.53 10.17
C TRP A 162 5.98 -16.15 9.75
N ASP A 163 5.24 -16.69 10.71
CA ASP A 163 3.97 -17.37 10.41
C ASP A 163 2.90 -16.37 9.94
N LEU A 164 2.94 -15.15 10.45
CA LEU A 164 2.06 -14.07 10.00
C LEU A 164 2.54 -13.40 8.71
N TRP A 165 3.84 -13.50 8.39
CA TRP A 165 4.40 -12.91 7.18
C TRP A 165 4.08 -13.71 5.91
N GLN A 166 3.93 -15.04 6.02
CA GLN A 166 3.56 -15.94 4.92
C GLN A 166 2.07 -15.79 4.57
#